data_25a7ee00263cddd5470e6591833ff3cc
#
_entry.id   25a7ee00263cddd5470e6591833ff3cc
#
_cell.length_a   1.000
_cell.length_b   1.000
_cell.length_c   1.000
_cell.angle_alpha   90.00
_cell.angle_beta   90.00
_cell.angle_gamma   90.00
#
_symmetry.space_group_name_H-M   'P 1'
#
loop_
_entity.id
_entity.type
_entity.pdbx_description
1 polymer ?
#
loop_
_entity_poly.entity_id
_entity_poly.type
_entity_poly.pdbx_seq_one_letter_code
_entity_poly.pdbx_strand_id
1 'polypeptide(L)' 'MINVTRINRLPLVLNSDLIEHMESTPDTVISLTNGQKLVVLESVEEVVKRIIEFRRLIQIPPHSPC' A
#
# COMPACT_ATOMS: atom_id res chain seq x y z
N MET A 1 7.25 3.30 -3.06
CA MET A 1 6.45 4.18 -2.18
C MET A 1 5.11 4.46 -2.81
N ILE A 2 4.07 4.42 -2.03
CA ILE A 2 2.73 4.75 -2.51
C ILE A 2 2.12 5.80 -1.61
N ASN A 3 1.15 6.52 -2.13
CA ASN A 3 0.46 7.54 -1.35
C ASN A 3 -0.88 6.96 -0.89
N VAL A 4 -1.16 7.10 0.39
CA VAL A 4 -2.44 6.70 0.95
C VAL A 4 -2.94 7.82 1.85
N THR A 5 -4.21 7.77 2.22
CA THR A 5 -4.82 8.79 3.06
C THR A 5 -5.22 8.14 4.38
N ARG A 6 -4.68 8.64 5.46
CA ARG A 6 -5.00 8.12 6.79
C ARG A 6 -6.45 8.44 7.12
N ILE A 7 -7.00 7.73 8.09
CA ILE A 7 -8.38 7.92 8.46
C ILE A 7 -8.66 9.34 8.95
N ASN A 8 -7.66 10.04 9.45
CA ASN A 8 -7.81 11.43 9.85
C ASN A 8 -7.65 12.39 8.68
N ARG A 9 -7.61 11.86 7.45
CA ARG A 9 -7.55 12.60 6.20
C ARG A 9 -6.18 13.25 5.93
N LEU A 10 -5.17 12.85 6.64
CA LEU A 10 -3.83 13.34 6.36
C LEU A 10 -3.15 12.39 5.37
N PRO A 11 -2.44 12.95 4.38
CA PRO A 11 -1.76 12.10 3.42
C PRO A 11 -0.57 11.40 4.05
N LEU A 12 -0.23 10.26 3.54
CA LEU A 12 0.89 9.48 4.04
C LEU A 12 1.59 8.80 2.87
N VAL A 13 2.91 8.88 2.85
CA VAL A 13 3.70 8.15 1.86
C VAL A 13 4.16 6.87 2.55
N LEU A 14 3.83 5.73 1.99
CA LEU A 14 4.08 4.45 2.61
C LEU A 14 4.99 3.59 1.73
N ASN A 15 5.98 2.97 2.36
CA ASN A 15 6.83 2.03 1.65
C ASN A 15 6.07 0.72 1.54
N SER A 16 5.65 0.37 0.33
CA SER A 16 4.83 -0.81 0.11
C SER A 16 5.56 -2.11 0.45
N ASP A 17 6.89 -2.10 0.48
CA ASP A 17 7.64 -3.30 0.83
C ASP A 17 7.51 -3.65 2.31
N LEU A 18 7.01 -2.72 3.12
CA LEU A 18 6.82 -2.98 4.55
C LEU A 18 5.42 -3.52 4.85
N ILE A 19 4.56 -3.66 3.85
CA ILE A 19 3.22 -4.15 4.07
C ILE A 19 3.24 -5.66 4.19
N GLU A 20 2.74 -6.18 5.30
CA GLU A 20 2.63 -7.60 5.48
C GLU A 20 1.31 -8.11 4.92
N HIS A 21 0.22 -7.49 5.29
CA HIS A 21 -1.08 -7.84 4.76
C HIS A 21 -2.07 -6.69 4.95
N MET A 22 -3.22 -6.80 4.31
CA MET A 22 -4.26 -5.79 4.43
C MET A 22 -5.60 -6.46 4.65
N GLU A 23 -6.47 -5.81 5.39
CA GLU A 23 -7.81 -6.29 5.64
C GLU A 23 -8.79 -5.15 5.39
N SER A 24 -10.02 -5.47 5.05
CA SER A 24 -11.00 -4.44 4.70
C SER A 24 -12.25 -4.47 5.55
N THR A 25 -12.19 -4.95 6.76
CA THR A 25 -13.38 -5.11 7.60
C THR A 25 -13.16 -4.44 8.94
N PRO A 26 -13.86 -3.37 9.24
CA PRO A 26 -14.76 -2.62 8.37
C PRO A 26 -14.02 -1.61 7.50
N ASP A 27 -12.83 -1.20 7.91
CA ASP A 27 -12.03 -0.24 7.18
C ASP A 27 -10.79 -0.94 6.63
N THR A 28 -10.10 -0.28 5.71
CA THR A 28 -8.86 -0.82 5.17
C THR A 28 -7.75 -0.67 6.21
N VAL A 29 -7.30 -1.78 6.73
CA VAL A 29 -6.24 -1.80 7.73
C VAL A 29 -5.01 -2.43 7.09
N ILE A 30 -3.90 -1.69 7.08
CA ILE A 30 -2.65 -2.18 6.52
C ILE A 30 -1.75 -2.56 7.68
N SER A 31 -1.38 -3.83 7.74
CA SER A 31 -0.46 -4.33 8.77
C SER A 31 0.95 -4.34 8.22
N LEU A 32 1.86 -3.71 8.94
CA LEU A 32 3.24 -3.59 8.50
C LEU A 32 4.11 -4.65 9.16
N THR A 33 5.23 -4.94 8.56
CA THR A 33 6.13 -5.98 9.05
C THR A 33 6.72 -5.67 10.43
N ASN A 34 6.71 -4.40 10.84
CA ASN A 34 7.22 -4.02 12.16
C ASN A 34 6.14 -4.09 13.24
N GLY A 35 4.98 -4.64 12.92
CA GLY A 35 3.91 -4.78 13.90
C GLY A 35 2.93 -3.62 13.97
N GLN A 36 3.19 -2.54 13.25
CA GLN A 36 2.28 -1.41 13.25
C GLN A 36 1.12 -1.64 12.31
N LYS A 37 0.01 -0.99 12.59
CA LYS A 37 -1.16 -1.07 11.72
C LYS A 37 -1.62 0.34 11.38
N LEU A 38 -2.03 0.52 10.15
CA LEU A 38 -2.51 1.81 9.66
C LEU A 38 -3.92 1.64 9.13
N VAL A 39 -4.80 2.58 9.44
CA VAL A 39 -6.15 2.59 8.88
C VAL A 39 -6.20 3.68 7.84
N VAL A 40 -6.58 3.33 6.63
CA VAL A 40 -6.58 4.28 5.51
C VAL A 40 -7.96 4.35 4.89
N LEU A 41 -8.21 5.40 4.12
CA LEU A 41 -9.51 5.62 3.51
C LEU A 41 -9.65 4.89 2.19
N GLU A 42 -8.55 4.57 1.52
CA GLU A 42 -8.59 3.87 0.25
C GLU A 42 -9.03 2.42 0.46
N SER A 43 -9.70 1.85 -0.53
CA SER A 43 -10.05 0.44 -0.45
C SER A 43 -8.81 -0.42 -0.66
N VAL A 44 -8.90 -1.69 -0.27
CA VAL A 44 -7.81 -2.63 -0.50
C VAL A 44 -7.48 -2.69 -1.99
N GLU A 45 -8.49 -2.71 -2.85
CA GLU A 45 -8.28 -2.76 -4.28
C GLU A 45 -7.51 -1.53 -4.77
N GLU A 46 -7.84 -0.37 -4.22
CA GLU A 46 -7.15 0.85 -4.63
C GLU A 46 -5.69 0.83 -4.18
N VAL A 47 -5.43 0.35 -2.98
CA VAL A 47 -4.05 0.27 -2.47
C VAL A 47 -3.25 -0.70 -3.32
N VAL A 48 -3.81 -1.85 -3.65
CA VAL A 48 -3.14 -2.82 -4.50
C VAL A 48 -2.83 -2.22 -5.87
N LYS A 49 -3.77 -1.47 -6.43
CA LYS A 49 -3.56 -0.83 -7.71
C LYS A 49 -2.39 0.15 -7.65
N ARG A 50 -2.30 0.93 -6.59
CA ARG A 50 -1.21 1.88 -6.42
C ARG A 50 0.14 1.19 -6.28
N ILE A 51 0.17 0.06 -5.60
CA ILE A 51 1.39 -0.73 -5.47
C ILE A 51 1.85 -1.22 -6.84
N ILE A 52 0.93 -1.75 -7.63
CA ILE A 52 1.25 -2.26 -8.94
C ILE A 52 1.75 -1.14 -9.85
N GLU A 53 1.10 0.00 -9.81
CA GLU A 53 1.51 1.12 -10.64
C GLU A 53 2.89 1.62 -10.24
N PHE A 54 3.17 1.66 -8.95
CA PHE A 54 4.48 2.07 -8.49
C PHE A 54 5.57 1.12 -8.99
N ARG A 55 5.30 -0.18 -8.92
CA ARG A 55 6.27 -1.16 -9.39
C ARG A 55 6.51 -1.06 -10.89
N ARG A 56 5.49 -0.72 -11.66
CA ARG A 56 5.67 -0.51 -13.07
C ARG A 56 6.58 0.67 -13.36
N LEU A 57 6.48 1.71 -12.54
CA LEU A 57 7.29 2.89 -12.78
C LEU A 57 8.76 2.67 -12.46
N ILE A 58 9.07 1.87 -11.46
CA ILE A 58 10.45 1.68 -11.08
C ILE A 58 11.08 0.46 -11.66
N GLN A 59 10.30 -0.54 -12.20
CA GLN A 59 10.84 -1.70 -12.63
C GLN A 59 10.89 -1.73 -13.98
N ILE A 60 11.77 -1.44 -14.50
CA ILE A 60 11.90 -1.46 -15.80
C ILE A 60 12.18 -2.69 -16.22
N PRO A 61 11.74 -3.35 -16.42
CA PRO A 61 11.92 -4.47 -16.75
C PRO A 61 12.63 -5.28 -16.96
N PRO A 62 13.05 -5.47 -17.19
CA PRO A 62 13.57 -6.13 -17.64
C PRO A 62 13.37 -7.33 -17.32
N HIS A 63 13.17 -7.74 -17.06
CA HIS A 63 13.04 -8.90 -16.85
C HIS A 63 12.50 -9.25 -15.79
N SER A 64 12.23 -9.11 -15.43
CA SER A 64 11.77 -9.38 -14.49
C SER A 64 11.26 -10.37 -14.29
N PRO A 65 11.24 -10.87 -14.18
CA PRO A 65 10.75 -11.75 -14.04
C PRO A 65 9.93 -12.05 -13.36
N CYS A 66 9.67 -11.97 -13.12
CA CYS A 66 8.72 -12.32 -12.51
C CYS A 66 8.16 -12.06 -12.37
#